data_a203581b06ce5235f336618d1d20994e
#
_entry.id   a203581b06ce5235f336618d1d20994e
#
_cell.length_a   1.000
_cell.length_b   1.000
_cell.length_c   1.000
_cell.angle_alpha   90.00
_cell.angle_beta   90.00
_cell.angle_gamma   90.00
#
_symmetry.space_group_name_H-M   'P 1'
#
loop_
_entity.id
_entity.type
_entity.pdbx_description
1 polymer ?
#
loop_
_entity_poly.entity_id
_entity_poly.type
_entity_poly.pdbx_seq_one_letter_code
_entity_poly.pdbx_strand_id
1 'polypeptide(L)'
;MRMTPFRQLLAALVAAGLSAPALAHDRSHRHDAQGAQAAARPAGVELTLPDTRLTDQDGRAVRLKSDVLAGRVAVVSFVYTTCTTVCPVLSATMSQLQQRLGARLGEKVLLVSITVDPQRDTPARLKEYSAQHGAGADWRWLTGSKGDVDAVLKAFGTFTPNPEDHPAITMIGDAEGRRWTRLFGFPSVEEVLSQVEHALAVPVARHRH
;
A
#
# COMPACT_ATOMS: atom_id res chain seq x y z
N MET A 1 53.07 -30.77 -53.71
CA MET A 1 53.30 -32.14 -54.29
C MET A 1 51.99 -32.90 -54.24
N ARG A 2 51.46 -33.18 -55.49
CA ARG A 2 50.49 -34.24 -55.88
C ARG A 2 49.22 -34.41 -55.08
N MET A 3 48.04 -33.94 -55.58
CA MET A 3 47.16 -34.61 -56.57
C MET A 3 46.99 -36.11 -56.23
N THR A 4 45.80 -36.66 -56.07
CA THR A 4 44.80 -36.97 -57.11
C THR A 4 43.48 -37.47 -56.50
N PRO A 5 42.42 -37.52 -57.30
CA PRO A 5 41.02 -37.74 -56.88
C PRO A 5 40.54 -39.17 -57.17
N PHE A 6 39.38 -39.56 -56.58
CA PHE A 6 38.58 -40.70 -57.08
C PHE A 6 37.09 -40.38 -56.73
N ARG A 7 36.34 -40.07 -57.61
CA ARG A 7 35.44 -40.57 -58.64
C ARG A 7 34.43 -41.62 -58.16
N GLN A 8 33.17 -41.19 -58.14
CA GLN A 8 31.89 -41.80 -58.56
C GLN A 8 31.55 -43.23 -58.10
N LEU A 9 30.35 -43.34 -57.52
CA LEU A 9 29.32 -44.18 -58.15
C LEU A 9 27.90 -43.89 -57.59
N LEU A 10 26.97 -43.67 -58.53
CA LEU A 10 25.53 -43.60 -58.36
C LEU A 10 24.97 -44.93 -57.82
N ALA A 11 24.01 -44.83 -56.89
CA ALA A 11 22.92 -45.80 -56.87
C ALA A 11 21.63 -45.11 -56.41
N ALA A 12 20.73 -44.94 -57.33
CA ALA A 12 19.37 -44.50 -57.07
C ALA A 12 18.56 -45.70 -56.49
N LEU A 13 17.89 -45.47 -55.40
CA LEU A 13 16.82 -46.29 -54.88
C LEU A 13 15.61 -45.45 -54.52
N VAL A 14 14.61 -45.54 -55.42
CA VAL A 14 13.26 -45.04 -55.20
C VAL A 14 12.59 -45.97 -54.21
N ALA A 15 12.16 -45.42 -53.06
CA ALA A 15 11.21 -46.05 -52.17
C ALA A 15 10.10 -45.04 -51.83
N ALA A 16 8.94 -45.34 -52.45
CA ALA A 16 7.69 -44.68 -52.05
C ALA A 16 7.31 -45.10 -50.67
N GLY A 17 6.97 -44.15 -49.82
CA GLY A 17 6.57 -44.42 -48.45
C GLY A 17 5.73 -43.32 -47.85
N LEU A 18 4.46 -43.53 -47.85
CA LEU A 18 3.42 -43.11 -46.93
C LEU A 18 3.66 -41.79 -46.13
N SER A 19 2.98 -40.78 -46.64
CA SER A 19 2.70 -39.55 -45.87
C SER A 19 1.68 -39.84 -44.76
N ALA A 20 2.12 -39.90 -43.52
CA ALA A 20 1.24 -39.79 -42.37
C ALA A 20 1.06 -38.32 -42.06
N PRO A 21 -0.17 -37.80 -41.84
CA PRO A 21 -0.35 -36.46 -41.36
C PRO A 21 0.08 -36.40 -39.91
N ALA A 22 1.19 -35.75 -39.62
CA ALA A 22 1.54 -35.32 -38.29
C ALA A 22 0.49 -34.32 -37.78
N LEU A 23 -0.39 -34.76 -36.91
CA LEU A 23 -1.21 -33.88 -36.10
C LEU A 23 -0.25 -32.99 -35.26
N ALA A 24 0.07 -31.84 -35.79
CA ALA A 24 0.71 -30.78 -35.04
C ALA A 24 -0.26 -30.38 -33.91
N HIS A 25 -0.02 -30.90 -32.71
CA HIS A 25 -0.57 -30.33 -31.50
C HIS A 25 0.14 -28.99 -31.31
N ASP A 26 -0.42 -27.98 -31.95
CA ASP A 26 -0.18 -26.58 -31.59
C ASP A 26 -0.77 -26.35 -30.19
N ARG A 27 0.00 -26.76 -29.16
CA ARG A 27 -0.16 -26.24 -27.82
C ARG A 27 0.46 -24.85 -27.82
N SER A 28 -0.24 -23.91 -28.44
CA SER A 28 -0.10 -22.52 -28.08
C SER A 28 -0.41 -22.41 -26.57
N HIS A 29 0.62 -22.54 -25.78
CA HIS A 29 0.58 -22.01 -24.40
C HIS A 29 0.35 -20.51 -24.51
N ARG A 30 -0.92 -20.15 -24.67
CA ARG A 30 -1.37 -18.83 -24.26
C ARG A 30 -1.08 -18.81 -22.76
N HIS A 31 0.08 -18.29 -22.41
CA HIS A 31 0.25 -17.69 -21.11
C HIS A 31 -0.76 -16.57 -21.05
N ASP A 32 -1.96 -16.92 -20.62
CA ASP A 32 -2.93 -15.96 -20.15
C ASP A 32 -2.23 -15.22 -19.01
N ALA A 33 -1.64 -14.06 -19.37
CA ALA A 33 -1.18 -13.04 -18.44
C ALA A 33 -2.39 -12.42 -17.69
N GLN A 34 -3.30 -13.27 -17.23
CA GLN A 34 -4.45 -12.95 -16.38
C GLN A 34 -4.10 -13.01 -14.89
N GLY A 35 -2.82 -12.87 -14.58
CA GLY A 35 -2.34 -12.64 -13.21
C GLY A 35 -2.05 -11.18 -12.91
N ALA A 36 -2.53 -10.23 -13.70
CA ALA A 36 -2.64 -8.87 -13.23
C ALA A 36 -3.68 -8.91 -12.08
N GLN A 37 -3.17 -8.92 -10.84
CA GLN A 37 -3.99 -8.68 -9.67
C GLN A 37 -4.82 -7.45 -9.99
N ALA A 38 -6.11 -7.65 -10.23
CA ALA A 38 -7.05 -6.55 -10.35
C ALA A 38 -6.89 -5.76 -9.04
N ALA A 39 -6.24 -4.61 -9.13
CA ALA A 39 -6.10 -3.70 -7.99
C ALA A 39 -7.51 -3.54 -7.43
N ALA A 40 -7.69 -3.99 -6.18
CA ALA A 40 -9.00 -3.96 -5.55
C ALA A 40 -9.50 -2.52 -5.66
N ARG A 41 -10.65 -2.32 -6.31
CA ARG A 41 -11.21 -0.99 -6.52
C ARG A 41 -11.27 -0.26 -5.18
N PRO A 42 -10.92 1.03 -5.13
CA PRO A 42 -11.03 1.82 -3.90
C PRO A 42 -12.44 1.66 -3.32
N ALA A 43 -12.55 1.18 -2.09
CA ALA A 43 -13.84 0.99 -1.43
C ALA A 43 -14.11 2.19 -0.54
N GLY A 44 -15.18 2.94 -0.84
CA GLY A 44 -15.69 3.98 0.04
C GLY A 44 -16.32 3.35 1.28
N VAL A 45 -15.92 3.82 2.46
CA VAL A 45 -16.45 3.38 3.74
C VAL A 45 -16.83 4.57 4.61
N GLU A 46 -17.93 4.45 5.35
CA GLU A 46 -18.27 5.42 6.39
C GLU A 46 -17.67 4.98 7.72
N LEU A 47 -16.90 5.87 8.35
CA LEU A 47 -16.29 5.60 9.64
C LEU A 47 -16.71 6.65 10.66
N THR A 48 -16.98 6.20 11.88
CA THR A 48 -17.09 7.06 13.05
C THR A 48 -15.87 6.82 13.91
N LEU A 49 -14.89 7.72 13.82
CA LEU A 49 -13.66 7.59 14.58
C LEU A 49 -13.84 8.12 15.99
N PRO A 50 -13.36 7.39 17.01
CA PRO A 50 -13.32 7.89 18.37
C PRO A 50 -12.27 8.99 18.50
N ASP A 51 -12.51 9.97 19.36
CA ASP A 51 -11.53 10.98 19.71
C ASP A 51 -10.58 10.47 20.82
N THR A 52 -9.94 9.34 20.53
CA THR A 52 -9.10 8.61 21.45
C THR A 52 -7.81 9.37 21.76
N ARG A 53 -7.38 9.33 23.00
CA ARG A 53 -6.09 9.89 23.42
C ARG A 53 -4.97 8.92 23.05
N LEU A 54 -4.04 9.40 22.25
CA LEU A 54 -2.85 8.70 21.79
C LEU A 54 -1.59 9.47 22.18
N THR A 55 -0.44 8.94 21.84
CA THR A 55 0.86 9.57 22.04
C THR A 55 1.58 9.65 20.70
N ASP A 56 2.08 10.81 20.32
CA ASP A 56 2.86 10.97 19.09
C ASP A 56 4.33 10.51 19.28
N GLN A 57 5.08 10.50 18.18
CA GLN A 57 6.50 10.11 18.18
C GLN A 57 7.40 11.01 19.05
N ASP A 58 6.94 12.20 19.40
CA ASP A 58 7.66 13.12 20.30
C ASP A 58 7.26 12.97 21.77
N GLY A 59 6.39 12.00 22.08
CA GLY A 59 5.91 11.74 23.43
C GLY A 59 4.77 12.67 23.89
N ARG A 60 4.19 13.45 22.96
CA ARG A 60 3.08 14.35 23.28
C ARG A 60 1.77 13.60 23.26
N ALA A 61 0.93 13.84 24.27
CA ALA A 61 -0.43 13.33 24.25
C ALA A 61 -1.27 14.14 23.24
N VAL A 62 -1.95 13.43 22.35
CA VAL A 62 -2.79 13.99 21.29
C VAL A 62 -4.13 13.26 21.21
N ARG A 63 -5.18 13.96 20.83
CA ARG A 63 -6.47 13.34 20.49
C ARG A 63 -6.54 13.07 18.99
N LEU A 64 -6.89 11.85 18.62
CA LEU A 64 -6.87 11.42 17.22
C LEU A 64 -7.70 12.35 16.35
N LYS A 65 -8.95 12.59 16.72
CA LYS A 65 -9.88 13.34 15.88
C LYS A 65 -9.66 14.83 15.97
N SER A 66 -9.67 15.38 17.20
CA SER A 66 -9.68 16.83 17.42
C SER A 66 -8.32 17.49 17.25
N ASP A 67 -7.20 16.80 17.56
CA ASP A 67 -5.87 17.40 17.47
C ASP A 67 -5.14 16.98 16.18
N VAL A 68 -5.31 15.70 15.76
CA VAL A 68 -4.53 15.16 14.63
C VAL A 68 -5.27 15.33 13.31
N LEU A 69 -6.50 14.86 13.21
CA LEU A 69 -7.23 14.76 11.92
C LEU A 69 -8.04 16.01 11.57
N ALA A 70 -8.34 16.87 12.55
CA ALA A 70 -9.29 17.97 12.37
C ALA A 70 -8.93 18.89 11.18
N GLY A 71 -9.94 19.15 10.35
CA GLY A 71 -9.88 20.12 9.24
C GLY A 71 -8.99 19.71 8.06
N ARG A 72 -8.50 18.49 8.02
CA ARG A 72 -7.57 18.01 6.98
C ARG A 72 -7.98 16.66 6.42
N VAL A 73 -7.61 16.43 5.17
CA VAL A 73 -7.62 15.09 4.61
C VAL A 73 -6.41 14.33 5.16
N ALA A 74 -6.64 13.18 5.75
CA ALA A 74 -5.57 12.32 6.27
C ALA A 74 -5.32 11.13 5.34
N VAL A 75 -4.05 10.81 5.12
CA VAL A 75 -3.61 9.53 4.59
C VAL A 75 -3.05 8.73 5.76
N VAL A 76 -3.76 7.67 6.13
CA VAL A 76 -3.44 6.86 7.30
C VAL A 76 -2.89 5.52 6.87
N SER A 77 -1.72 5.17 7.37
CA SER A 77 -1.11 3.84 7.28
C SER A 77 -1.03 3.18 8.65
N PHE A 78 -0.94 1.86 8.65
CA PHE A 78 -0.83 1.07 9.86
C PHE A 78 0.50 0.32 9.83
N VAL A 79 1.25 0.39 10.92
CA VAL A 79 2.65 -0.08 10.96
C VAL A 79 2.98 -0.76 12.28
N TYR A 80 4.07 -1.51 12.30
CA TYR A 80 4.79 -1.86 13.52
C TYR A 80 6.28 -1.89 13.24
N THR A 81 7.10 -1.43 14.20
CA THR A 81 8.52 -1.13 13.96
C THR A 81 9.38 -2.37 13.70
N THR A 82 8.90 -3.55 14.08
CA THR A 82 9.59 -4.82 13.85
C THR A 82 9.19 -5.52 12.54
N CYS A 83 8.30 -4.91 11.74
CA CYS A 83 7.92 -5.42 10.42
C CYS A 83 9.06 -5.25 9.42
N THR A 84 9.46 -6.35 8.77
CA THR A 84 10.56 -6.35 7.79
C THR A 84 10.10 -6.51 6.35
N THR A 85 8.81 -6.64 6.10
CA THR A 85 8.25 -6.96 4.78
C THR A 85 7.34 -5.85 4.24
N VAL A 86 6.13 -5.75 4.77
CA VAL A 86 5.05 -4.88 4.26
C VAL A 86 5.25 -3.42 4.66
N CYS A 87 5.55 -3.16 5.94
CA CYS A 87 5.61 -1.80 6.48
C CYS A 87 6.70 -0.93 5.81
N PRO A 88 7.93 -1.44 5.51
CA PRO A 88 8.92 -0.64 4.78
C PRO A 88 8.44 -0.19 3.41
N VAL A 89 7.70 -1.05 2.68
CA VAL A 89 7.17 -0.72 1.35
C VAL A 89 6.12 0.38 1.45
N LEU A 90 5.16 0.25 2.36
CA LEU A 90 4.14 1.28 2.59
C LEU A 90 4.76 2.60 3.08
N SER A 91 5.75 2.53 3.98
CA SER A 91 6.46 3.73 4.45
C SER A 91 7.25 4.41 3.34
N ALA A 92 7.82 3.65 2.38
CA ALA A 92 8.46 4.23 1.20
C ALA A 92 7.43 4.95 0.30
N THR A 93 6.23 4.38 0.10
CA THR A 93 5.14 5.06 -0.60
C THR A 93 4.75 6.36 0.11
N MET A 94 4.61 6.34 1.45
CA MET A 94 4.29 7.54 2.24
C MET A 94 5.39 8.60 2.16
N SER A 95 6.67 8.21 2.15
CA SER A 95 7.81 9.12 1.97
C SER A 95 7.77 9.83 0.61
N GLN A 96 7.50 9.09 -0.47
CA GLN A 96 7.34 9.67 -1.80
C GLN A 96 6.09 10.58 -1.87
N LEU A 97 5.00 10.17 -1.25
CA LEU A 97 3.78 10.97 -1.15
C LEU A 97 4.04 12.30 -0.43
N GLN A 98 4.79 12.28 0.67
CA GLN A 98 5.22 13.48 1.39
C GLN A 98 5.90 14.49 0.44
N GLN A 99 6.83 14.02 -0.38
CA GLN A 99 7.55 14.87 -1.34
C GLN A 99 6.61 15.44 -2.43
N ARG A 100 5.68 14.60 -2.92
CA ARG A 100 4.73 15.01 -3.98
C ARG A 100 3.66 15.98 -3.50
N LEU A 101 3.26 15.90 -2.24
CA LEU A 101 2.30 16.83 -1.64
C LEU A 101 2.89 18.22 -1.44
N GLY A 102 4.19 18.34 -1.16
CA GLY A 102 4.87 19.62 -0.97
C GLY A 102 4.17 20.52 0.05
N ALA A 103 3.88 21.77 -0.32
CA ALA A 103 3.24 22.75 0.57
C ALA A 103 1.81 22.39 1.01
N ARG A 104 1.15 21.44 0.35
CA ARG A 104 -0.19 20.96 0.78
C ARG A 104 -0.13 20.10 2.04
N LEU A 105 1.01 19.48 2.30
CA LEU A 105 1.23 18.70 3.51
C LEU A 105 1.32 19.65 4.71
N GLY A 106 0.62 19.32 5.78
CA GLY A 106 0.46 20.16 6.97
C GLY A 106 -0.67 21.17 6.86
N GLU A 107 -0.93 21.73 5.69
CA GLU A 107 -2.01 22.70 5.47
C GLU A 107 -3.36 22.02 5.21
N LYS A 108 -3.43 21.19 4.18
CA LYS A 108 -4.69 20.53 3.72
C LYS A 108 -4.67 19.03 3.90
N VAL A 109 -3.48 18.43 3.88
CA VAL A 109 -3.28 16.99 3.96
C VAL A 109 -2.33 16.68 5.11
N LEU A 110 -2.60 15.58 5.82
CA LEU A 110 -1.74 15.07 6.87
C LEU A 110 -1.40 13.61 6.58
N LEU A 111 -0.15 13.22 6.80
CA LEU A 111 0.23 11.81 6.84
C LEU A 111 0.21 11.31 8.28
N VAL A 112 -0.38 10.13 8.48
CA VAL A 112 -0.49 9.51 9.80
C VAL A 112 -0.10 8.05 9.70
N SER A 113 0.81 7.60 10.55
CA SER A 113 1.11 6.18 10.76
C SER A 113 0.70 5.80 12.17
N ILE A 114 -0.18 4.79 12.31
CA ILE A 114 -0.66 4.32 13.60
C ILE A 114 -0.07 2.94 13.85
N THR A 115 0.54 2.73 15.03
CA THR A 115 1.06 1.41 15.36
C THR A 115 -0.05 0.38 15.53
N VAL A 116 0.21 -0.86 15.14
CA VAL A 116 -0.62 -2.02 15.44
C VAL A 116 -0.04 -2.86 16.60
N ASP A 117 1.18 -2.52 17.07
CA ASP A 117 1.86 -3.16 18.20
C ASP A 117 2.29 -2.15 19.27
N PRO A 118 1.34 -1.50 19.98
CA PRO A 118 1.66 -0.48 20.96
C PRO A 118 2.43 -1.00 22.17
N GLN A 119 2.50 -2.32 22.38
CA GLN A 119 3.27 -2.91 23.46
C GLN A 119 4.78 -2.83 23.21
N ARG A 120 5.18 -2.88 21.92
CA ARG A 120 6.60 -2.77 21.51
C ARG A 120 6.94 -1.38 20.99
N ASP A 121 6.00 -0.73 20.32
CA ASP A 121 6.21 0.53 19.61
C ASP A 121 6.04 1.73 20.57
N THR A 122 7.07 2.00 21.34
CA THR A 122 7.15 3.22 22.15
C THR A 122 7.29 4.47 21.27
N PRO A 123 6.98 5.68 21.78
CA PRO A 123 7.23 6.93 21.05
C PRO A 123 8.66 7.04 20.52
N ALA A 124 9.66 6.65 21.32
CA ALA A 124 11.06 6.67 20.91
C ALA A 124 11.34 5.74 19.72
N ARG A 125 10.79 4.53 19.73
CA ARG A 125 10.92 3.58 18.60
C ARG A 125 10.23 4.09 17.33
N LEU A 126 9.04 4.67 17.48
CA LEU A 126 8.34 5.30 16.36
C LEU A 126 9.13 6.47 15.80
N LYS A 127 9.76 7.28 16.66
CA LYS A 127 10.61 8.40 16.24
C LYS A 127 11.83 7.93 15.45
N GLU A 128 12.51 6.90 15.92
CA GLU A 128 13.63 6.28 15.23
C GLU A 128 13.20 5.71 13.86
N TYR A 129 12.11 4.94 13.84
CA TYR A 129 11.58 4.35 12.62
C TYR A 129 11.13 5.42 11.62
N SER A 130 10.46 6.48 12.08
CA SER A 130 10.05 7.60 11.23
C SER A 130 11.24 8.31 10.57
N ALA A 131 12.33 8.48 11.32
CA ALA A 131 13.55 9.09 10.80
C ALA A 131 14.21 8.25 9.69
N GLN A 132 14.16 6.91 9.79
CA GLN A 132 14.65 6.00 8.74
C GLN A 132 13.89 6.17 7.41
N HIS A 133 12.64 6.63 7.46
CA HIS A 133 11.80 6.89 6.29
C HIS A 133 11.77 8.38 5.88
N GLY A 134 12.59 9.23 6.51
CA GLY A 134 12.64 10.65 6.18
C GLY A 134 11.35 11.41 6.50
N ALA A 135 10.63 10.98 7.54
CA ALA A 135 9.38 11.63 7.93
C ALA A 135 9.61 13.06 8.42
N GLY A 136 8.90 14.01 7.83
CA GLY A 136 8.84 15.40 8.27
C GLY A 136 7.83 15.63 9.38
N ALA A 137 7.70 16.88 9.81
CA ALA A 137 6.84 17.28 10.95
C ALA A 137 5.34 16.98 10.70
N ASP A 138 4.90 16.99 9.45
CA ASP A 138 3.51 16.76 9.06
C ASP A 138 3.20 15.30 8.71
N TRP A 139 4.11 14.40 9.05
CA TRP A 139 3.88 12.96 9.08
C TRP A 139 3.91 12.49 10.53
N ARG A 140 2.72 12.31 11.12
CA ARG A 140 2.53 11.94 12.52
C ARG A 140 2.58 10.42 12.69
N TRP A 141 3.28 9.99 13.73
CA TRP A 141 3.38 8.58 14.12
C TRP A 141 2.80 8.40 15.50
N LEU A 142 1.79 7.54 15.62
CA LEU A 142 0.96 7.45 16.80
C LEU A 142 1.03 6.08 17.46
N THR A 143 1.14 6.09 18.79
CA THR A 143 1.01 4.93 19.67
C THR A 143 0.11 5.31 20.85
N GLY A 144 -0.03 4.44 21.84
CA GLY A 144 -0.84 4.70 23.03
C GLY A 144 -0.98 3.47 23.92
N SER A 145 -1.95 3.49 24.82
CA SER A 145 -2.30 2.27 25.53
C SER A 145 -2.84 1.22 24.53
N LYS A 146 -2.64 -0.07 24.85
CA LYS A 146 -3.18 -1.12 23.99
C LYS A 146 -4.69 -0.97 23.74
N GLY A 147 -5.45 -0.62 24.78
CA GLY A 147 -6.90 -0.44 24.67
C GLY A 147 -7.28 0.71 23.75
N ASP A 148 -6.56 1.83 23.82
CA ASP A 148 -6.80 3.01 23.00
C ASP A 148 -6.46 2.72 21.52
N VAL A 149 -5.31 2.11 21.27
CA VAL A 149 -4.90 1.73 19.91
C VAL A 149 -5.86 0.69 19.32
N ASP A 150 -6.21 -0.35 20.06
CA ASP A 150 -7.19 -1.36 19.63
C ASP A 150 -8.54 -0.73 19.27
N ALA A 151 -9.01 0.26 20.04
CA ALA A 151 -10.26 0.98 19.75
C ALA A 151 -10.17 1.74 18.41
N VAL A 152 -9.06 2.39 18.16
CA VAL A 152 -8.81 3.08 16.89
C VAL A 152 -8.74 2.10 15.71
N LEU A 153 -7.99 1.01 15.85
CA LEU A 153 -7.86 -0.01 14.80
C LEU A 153 -9.21 -0.65 14.48
N LYS A 154 -10.05 -0.92 15.50
CA LYS A 154 -11.41 -1.41 15.31
C LYS A 154 -12.28 -0.40 14.57
N ALA A 155 -12.18 0.89 14.89
CA ALA A 155 -12.94 1.93 14.20
C ALA A 155 -12.53 2.06 12.72
N PHE A 156 -11.24 1.87 12.39
CA PHE A 156 -10.79 1.77 11.00
C PHE A 156 -11.10 0.43 10.33
N GLY A 157 -11.56 -0.57 11.10
CA GLY A 157 -11.81 -1.92 10.59
C GLY A 157 -10.53 -2.67 10.19
N THR A 158 -9.43 -2.40 10.89
CA THR A 158 -8.10 -2.97 10.60
C THR A 158 -7.52 -3.75 11.78
N PHE A 159 -8.27 -3.90 12.85
CA PHE A 159 -7.82 -4.61 14.05
C PHE A 159 -7.55 -6.09 13.77
N THR A 160 -6.39 -6.58 14.20
CA THR A 160 -6.04 -8.00 14.28
C THR A 160 -5.46 -8.30 15.67
N PRO A 161 -5.76 -9.45 16.27
CA PRO A 161 -5.20 -9.82 17.58
C PRO A 161 -3.67 -9.93 17.57
N ASN A 162 -3.11 -10.40 16.45
CA ASN A 162 -1.68 -10.51 16.25
C ASN A 162 -1.21 -9.43 15.24
N PRO A 163 -0.27 -8.57 15.59
CA PRO A 163 0.27 -7.54 14.69
C PRO A 163 0.82 -8.08 13.37
N GLU A 164 1.35 -9.31 13.36
CA GLU A 164 1.93 -9.93 12.16
C GLU A 164 0.87 -10.28 11.09
N ASP A 165 -0.39 -10.45 11.51
CA ASP A 165 -1.52 -10.75 10.62
C ASP A 165 -2.15 -9.47 10.04
N HIS A 166 -1.59 -8.29 10.36
CA HIS A 166 -2.17 -7.03 9.92
C HIS A 166 -2.05 -6.87 8.41
N PRO A 167 -3.17 -6.65 7.69
CA PRO A 167 -3.14 -6.49 6.24
C PRO A 167 -2.54 -5.13 5.83
N ALA A 168 -1.91 -5.11 4.64
CA ALA A 168 -1.50 -3.86 4.02
C ALA A 168 -2.73 -3.04 3.64
N ILE A 169 -2.97 -1.95 4.35
CA ILE A 169 -4.11 -1.05 4.14
C ILE A 169 -3.65 0.40 4.26
N THR A 170 -4.12 1.23 3.33
CA THR A 170 -4.02 2.69 3.41
C THR A 170 -5.43 3.27 3.42
N MET A 171 -5.71 4.19 4.34
CA MET A 171 -6.99 4.87 4.48
C MET A 171 -6.82 6.34 4.09
N ILE A 172 -7.72 6.87 3.26
CA ILE A 172 -7.72 8.28 2.85
C ILE A 172 -9.10 8.87 3.13
N GLY A 173 -9.15 9.98 3.83
CA GLY A 173 -10.41 10.65 4.14
C GLY A 173 -10.25 11.74 5.18
N ASP A 174 -11.38 12.31 5.62
CA ASP A 174 -11.42 13.28 6.70
C ASP A 174 -12.30 12.79 7.86
N ALA A 175 -11.96 13.18 9.08
CA ALA A 175 -12.67 12.75 10.26
C ALA A 175 -14.06 13.41 10.41
N GLU A 176 -14.28 14.57 9.80
CA GLU A 176 -15.52 15.32 9.89
C GLU A 176 -16.54 14.82 8.87
N GLY A 177 -16.09 14.57 7.63
CA GLY A 177 -16.92 14.06 6.55
C GLY A 177 -17.30 12.58 6.68
N ARG A 178 -16.65 11.86 7.60
CA ARG A 178 -16.87 10.43 7.89
C ARG A 178 -16.69 9.50 6.69
N ARG A 179 -16.30 10.03 5.54
CA ARG A 179 -16.06 9.26 4.31
C ARG A 179 -14.59 8.97 4.15
N TRP A 180 -14.29 7.70 4.02
CA TRP A 180 -12.93 7.20 3.87
C TRP A 180 -12.85 6.29 2.66
N THR A 181 -11.75 6.37 1.95
CA THR A 181 -11.40 5.40 0.92
C THR A 181 -10.38 4.42 1.49
N ARG A 182 -10.62 3.14 1.29
CA ARG A 182 -9.72 2.07 1.70
C ARG A 182 -9.01 1.51 0.47
N LEU A 183 -7.68 1.55 0.51
CA LEU A 183 -6.81 0.91 -0.48
C LEU A 183 -6.15 -0.31 0.15
N PHE A 184 -6.19 -1.44 -0.54
CA PHE A 184 -5.58 -2.68 -0.09
C PHE A 184 -4.27 -2.94 -0.83
N GLY A 185 -3.32 -3.59 -0.17
CA GLY A 185 -2.02 -3.94 -0.75
C GLY A 185 -1.08 -2.75 -0.81
N PHE A 186 -0.40 -2.60 -1.93
CA PHE A 186 0.66 -1.61 -2.15
C PHE A 186 0.23 -0.61 -3.22
N PRO A 187 -0.58 0.40 -2.87
CA PRO A 187 -1.01 1.40 -3.83
C PRO A 187 0.19 2.22 -4.33
N SER A 188 0.15 2.62 -5.59
CA SER A 188 1.12 3.56 -6.13
C SER A 188 0.90 4.96 -5.53
N VAL A 189 1.93 5.80 -5.58
CA VAL A 189 1.83 7.19 -5.12
C VAL A 189 0.75 7.96 -5.90
N GLU A 190 0.65 7.70 -7.19
CA GLU A 190 -0.35 8.30 -8.08
C GLU A 190 -1.77 7.90 -7.69
N GLU A 191 -1.98 6.64 -7.32
CA GLU A 191 -3.28 6.16 -6.85
C GLU A 191 -3.68 6.83 -5.55
N VAL A 192 -2.76 6.93 -4.57
CA VAL A 192 -3.02 7.64 -3.31
C VAL A 192 -3.30 9.11 -3.55
N LEU A 193 -2.51 9.80 -4.40
CA LEU A 193 -2.73 11.20 -4.76
C LEU A 193 -4.11 11.41 -5.39
N SER A 194 -4.52 10.53 -6.31
CA SER A 194 -5.85 10.60 -6.93
C SER A 194 -6.97 10.55 -5.88
N GLN A 195 -6.85 9.70 -4.86
CA GLN A 195 -7.83 9.62 -3.77
C GLN A 195 -7.77 10.84 -2.84
N VAL A 196 -6.60 11.41 -2.60
CA VAL A 196 -6.44 12.66 -1.86
C VAL A 196 -7.14 13.81 -2.59
N GLU A 197 -6.94 13.96 -3.91
CA GLU A 197 -7.61 14.98 -4.70
C GLU A 197 -9.14 14.80 -4.68
N HIS A 198 -9.60 13.55 -4.78
CA HIS A 198 -11.03 13.25 -4.66
C HIS A 198 -11.58 13.67 -3.28
N ALA A 199 -10.87 13.34 -2.20
CA ALA A 199 -11.28 13.69 -0.85
C ALA A 199 -11.30 15.21 -0.63
N LEU A 200 -10.32 15.95 -1.19
CA LEU A 200 -10.27 17.40 -1.12
C LEU A 200 -11.38 18.09 -1.95
N ALA A 201 -11.82 17.46 -3.04
CA ALA A 201 -12.86 18.02 -3.91
C ALA A 201 -14.29 17.86 -3.35
N VAL A 202 -14.50 16.94 -2.41
CA VAL A 202 -15.79 16.72 -1.78
C VAL A 202 -15.97 17.72 -0.63
N PRO A 203 -16.94 18.68 -0.73
CA PRO A 203 -17.18 19.61 0.37
C PRO A 203 -17.56 18.85 1.64
N VAL A 204 -16.90 19.14 2.74
CA VAL A 204 -17.36 18.73 4.08
C VAL A 204 -18.72 19.37 4.28
N ALA A 205 -19.76 18.54 4.39
CA ALA A 205 -21.08 19.03 4.77
C ALA A 205 -20.96 19.61 6.20
N ARG A 206 -20.79 20.93 6.30
CA ARG A 206 -20.77 21.59 7.60
C ARG A 206 -22.17 21.40 8.21
N HIS A 207 -22.27 20.50 9.16
CA HIS A 207 -23.45 20.46 10.02
C HIS A 207 -23.48 21.80 10.79
N ARG A 208 -24.34 22.70 10.35
CA ARG A 208 -24.70 23.88 11.16
C ARG A 208 -25.43 23.36 12.38
N HIS A 209 -24.81 23.49 13.54
CA HIS A 209 -25.48 23.40 14.83
C HIS A 209 -26.29 24.66 15.07
#